data_a531eb8a58b5d7ea29bbd8219722720a
#
_entry.id   a531eb8a58b5d7ea29bbd8219722720a
#
_cell.length_a   1.000
_cell.length_b   1.000
_cell.length_c   1.000
_cell.angle_alpha   90.00
_cell.angle_beta   90.00
_cell.angle_gamma   90.00
#
_symmetry.space_group_name_H-M   'P 1'
#
loop_
_entity.id
_entity.type
_entity.pdbx_description
1 polymer ?
#
loop_
_entity_poly.entity_id
_entity_poly.type
_entity_poly.pdbx_seq_one_letter_code
_entity_poly.pdbx_strand_id
1 'polypeptide(L)'
;MDYNDAYGLGEVDGRVLQMMASSADTNFSFQGIKRSLQVHQEKLSRSLNRLSSQGLVGKYDSGYAITKKGLKLIGISETLPAKTVVGSSYVPGGLDAASVASMLKGKWFSGMRWLGSSPTRDGIDLKWVTDDGEVQVQVQFDNSKFEVSLISFPPNEQGRARDVATRLFVKIVNTLYQKPGPFN
;
A
#
# COMPACT_ATOMS: atom_id res chain seq x y z
N MET A 1 0.71 -17.24 -25.00
CA MET A 1 -0.09 -16.15 -25.59
C MET A 1 0.17 -14.94 -24.71
N ASP A 2 0.97 -13.99 -25.21
CA ASP A 2 1.33 -12.81 -24.42
C ASP A 2 0.08 -11.93 -24.21
N TYR A 3 -0.31 -11.74 -22.97
CA TYR A 3 -1.47 -10.92 -22.58
C TYR A 3 -1.38 -9.45 -23.08
N ASN A 4 -0.17 -9.00 -23.42
CA ASN A 4 0.08 -7.67 -23.97
C ASN A 4 -0.57 -7.44 -25.35
N ASP A 5 -0.64 -8.44 -26.22
CA ASP A 5 -1.14 -8.28 -27.57
C ASP A 5 -2.68 -8.17 -27.64
N ALA A 6 -3.40 -8.89 -26.77
CA ALA A 6 -4.87 -8.94 -26.81
C ALA A 6 -5.55 -7.63 -26.35
N TYR A 7 -4.88 -6.82 -25.53
CA TYR A 7 -5.41 -5.58 -24.95
C TYR A 7 -4.61 -4.34 -25.37
N GLY A 8 -3.60 -4.47 -26.23
CA GLY A 8 -2.73 -3.37 -26.63
C GLY A 8 -1.99 -2.73 -25.45
N LEU A 9 -1.64 -3.54 -24.44
CA LEU A 9 -0.98 -3.07 -23.24
C LEU A 9 0.50 -2.83 -23.48
N GLY A 10 0.98 -1.66 -23.09
CA GLY A 10 2.41 -1.35 -23.12
C GLY A 10 3.14 -1.93 -21.90
N GLU A 11 4.47 -1.94 -21.96
CA GLU A 11 5.33 -2.40 -20.86
C GLU A 11 4.97 -1.78 -19.50
N VAL A 12 4.71 -0.46 -19.48
CA VAL A 12 4.34 0.26 -18.24
C VAL A 12 3.00 -0.22 -17.71
N ASP A 13 2.04 -0.55 -18.58
CA ASP A 13 0.73 -1.06 -18.17
C ASP A 13 0.84 -2.40 -17.46
N GLY A 14 1.63 -3.32 -18.02
CA GLY A 14 1.89 -4.62 -17.39
C GLY A 14 2.53 -4.47 -16.00
N ARG A 15 3.53 -3.59 -15.88
CA ARG A 15 4.20 -3.29 -14.61
C ARG A 15 3.25 -2.66 -13.57
N VAL A 16 2.35 -1.77 -14.00
CA VAL A 16 1.32 -1.17 -13.13
C VAL A 16 0.37 -2.25 -12.62
N LEU A 17 -0.18 -3.08 -13.52
CA LEU A 17 -1.09 -4.15 -13.14
C LEU A 17 -0.44 -5.16 -12.21
N GLN A 18 0.79 -5.58 -12.48
CA GLN A 18 1.53 -6.54 -11.66
C GLN A 18 1.82 -5.99 -10.26
N MET A 19 2.24 -4.70 -10.17
CA MET A 19 2.45 -4.04 -8.90
C MET A 19 1.14 -3.93 -8.09
N MET A 20 0.03 -3.56 -8.72
CA MET A 20 -1.26 -3.45 -8.04
C MET A 20 -1.80 -4.80 -7.61
N ALA A 21 -1.54 -5.85 -8.38
CA ALA A 21 -1.99 -7.20 -8.06
C ALA A 21 -1.29 -7.81 -6.85
N SER A 22 -0.04 -7.44 -6.58
CA SER A 22 0.67 -7.88 -5.38
C SER A 22 0.02 -7.37 -4.08
N SER A 23 -0.88 -6.39 -4.16
CA SER A 23 -1.68 -5.85 -3.06
C SER A 23 -3.04 -5.38 -3.58
N ALA A 24 -3.84 -6.32 -4.06
CA ALA A 24 -5.07 -6.09 -4.82
C ALA A 24 -6.16 -5.30 -4.05
N ASP A 25 -6.11 -5.33 -2.72
CA ASP A 25 -6.99 -4.60 -1.81
C ASP A 25 -6.53 -3.15 -1.53
N THR A 26 -5.46 -2.68 -2.19
CA THR A 26 -4.83 -1.39 -1.91
C THR A 26 -5.24 -0.32 -2.93
N ASN A 27 -5.61 0.86 -2.42
CA ASN A 27 -5.69 2.08 -3.22
C ASN A 27 -4.32 2.77 -3.24
N PHE A 28 -3.64 2.67 -4.38
CA PHE A 28 -2.30 3.22 -4.57
C PHE A 28 -2.37 4.70 -4.91
N SER A 29 -1.61 5.54 -4.21
CA SER A 29 -1.47 6.93 -4.61
C SER A 29 -0.67 7.04 -5.92
N PHE A 30 -0.96 8.04 -6.75
CA PHE A 30 -0.20 8.30 -7.99
C PHE A 30 1.30 8.39 -7.74
N GLN A 31 1.70 9.10 -6.68
CA GLN A 31 3.11 9.25 -6.31
C GLN A 31 3.72 7.93 -5.81
N GLY A 32 2.93 7.10 -5.12
CA GLY A 32 3.35 5.77 -4.70
C GLY A 32 3.69 4.88 -5.91
N ILE A 33 2.79 4.82 -6.89
CA ILE A 33 3.00 4.07 -8.15
C ILE A 33 4.23 4.59 -8.89
N LYS A 34 4.31 5.92 -9.09
CA LYS A 34 5.42 6.56 -9.80
C LYS A 34 6.78 6.17 -9.22
N ARG A 35 6.90 6.21 -7.89
CA ARG A 35 8.15 5.88 -7.19
C ARG A 35 8.48 4.39 -7.25
N SER A 36 7.49 3.54 -6.97
CA SER A 36 7.70 2.08 -6.99
C SER A 36 8.13 1.57 -8.35
N LEU A 37 7.57 2.12 -9.42
CA LEU A 37 7.89 1.71 -10.78
C LEU A 37 9.05 2.50 -11.41
N GLN A 38 9.48 3.59 -10.77
CA GLN A 38 10.51 4.51 -11.29
C GLN A 38 10.20 5.00 -12.72
N VAL A 39 8.93 5.26 -13.01
CA VAL A 39 8.48 5.71 -14.32
C VAL A 39 8.27 7.22 -14.37
N HIS A 40 8.41 7.79 -15.56
CA HIS A 40 8.15 9.20 -15.78
C HIS A 40 6.66 9.50 -15.57
N GLN A 41 6.36 10.66 -14.97
CA GLN A 41 5.00 11.08 -14.64
C GLN A 41 4.03 10.98 -15.81
N GLU A 42 4.46 11.46 -16.99
CA GLU A 42 3.62 11.47 -18.19
C GLU A 42 3.31 10.05 -18.70
N LYS A 43 4.33 9.16 -18.70
CA LYS A 43 4.14 7.76 -19.09
C LYS A 43 3.17 7.06 -18.14
N LEU A 44 3.31 7.29 -16.83
CA LEU A 44 2.40 6.73 -15.84
C LEU A 44 0.98 7.27 -16.01
N SER A 45 0.81 8.58 -16.20
CA SER A 45 -0.51 9.18 -16.41
C SER A 45 -1.23 8.58 -17.62
N ARG A 46 -0.53 8.43 -18.75
CA ARG A 46 -1.10 7.79 -19.95
C ARG A 46 -1.47 6.33 -19.70
N SER A 47 -0.62 5.59 -19.00
CA SER A 47 -0.86 4.20 -18.61
C SER A 47 -2.11 4.07 -17.73
N LEU A 48 -2.20 4.84 -16.65
CA LEU A 48 -3.35 4.81 -15.75
C LEU A 48 -4.65 5.20 -16.43
N ASN A 49 -4.62 6.21 -17.32
CA ASN A 49 -5.79 6.61 -18.10
C ASN A 49 -6.25 5.48 -19.02
N ARG A 50 -5.32 4.82 -19.74
CA ARG A 50 -5.63 3.68 -20.61
C ARG A 50 -6.19 2.50 -19.82
N LEU A 51 -5.54 2.11 -18.72
CA LEU A 51 -6.00 1.02 -17.88
C LEU A 51 -7.37 1.31 -17.25
N SER A 52 -7.62 2.56 -16.88
CA SER A 52 -8.93 2.96 -16.34
C SER A 52 -10.02 2.96 -17.40
N SER A 53 -9.73 3.42 -18.62
CA SER A 53 -10.68 3.38 -19.75
C SER A 53 -11.06 1.96 -20.16
N GLN A 54 -10.13 1.00 -20.00
CA GLN A 54 -10.37 -0.42 -20.23
C GLN A 54 -11.03 -1.13 -19.02
N GLY A 55 -11.22 -0.44 -17.91
CA GLY A 55 -11.80 -0.97 -16.69
C GLY A 55 -10.90 -1.97 -15.96
N LEU A 56 -9.59 -1.94 -16.20
CA LEU A 56 -8.60 -2.81 -15.55
C LEU A 56 -8.11 -2.22 -14.22
N VAL A 57 -8.13 -0.88 -14.11
CA VAL A 57 -7.81 -0.11 -12.92
C VAL A 57 -8.97 0.83 -12.61
N GLY A 58 -9.40 0.90 -11.37
CA GLY A 58 -10.36 1.87 -10.86
C GLY A 58 -9.64 3.11 -10.32
N LYS A 59 -10.23 4.29 -10.54
CA LYS A 59 -9.79 5.55 -9.93
C LYS A 59 -10.77 5.93 -8.84
N TYR A 60 -10.26 6.17 -7.62
CA TYR A 60 -11.02 6.51 -6.42
C TYR A 60 -10.44 7.78 -5.79
N ASP A 61 -11.15 8.40 -4.87
CA ASP A 61 -10.66 9.58 -4.14
C ASP A 61 -9.35 9.31 -3.39
N SER A 62 -9.18 8.08 -2.90
CA SER A 62 -7.97 7.62 -2.21
C SER A 62 -6.84 7.15 -3.13
N GLY A 63 -7.05 7.10 -4.46
CA GLY A 63 -6.03 6.67 -5.43
C GLY A 63 -6.55 5.69 -6.48
N TYR A 64 -5.69 4.77 -6.90
CA TYR A 64 -5.95 3.80 -7.96
C TYR A 64 -5.89 2.38 -7.41
N ALA A 65 -6.80 1.51 -7.81
CA ALA A 65 -6.77 0.09 -7.46
C ALA A 65 -7.04 -0.80 -8.67
N ILE A 66 -6.47 -1.99 -8.66
CA ILE A 66 -6.78 -2.99 -9.68
C ILE A 66 -8.22 -3.47 -9.53
N THR A 67 -8.89 -3.71 -10.64
CA THR A 67 -10.26 -4.24 -10.64
C THR A 67 -10.24 -5.77 -10.71
N LYS A 68 -11.42 -6.40 -10.45
CA LYS A 68 -11.59 -7.84 -10.69
C LYS A 68 -11.27 -8.24 -12.14
N LYS A 69 -11.57 -7.35 -13.09
CA LYS A 69 -11.23 -7.56 -14.51
C LYS A 69 -9.72 -7.53 -14.72
N GLY A 70 -9.01 -6.58 -14.07
CA GLY A 70 -7.56 -6.48 -14.11
C GLY A 70 -6.88 -7.71 -13.50
N LEU A 71 -7.35 -8.19 -12.34
CA LEU A 71 -6.83 -9.41 -11.72
C LEU A 71 -6.99 -10.65 -12.60
N LYS A 72 -8.17 -10.82 -13.18
CA LYS A 72 -8.44 -11.94 -14.12
C LYS A 72 -7.52 -11.89 -15.33
N LEU A 73 -7.24 -10.71 -15.86
CA LEU A 73 -6.38 -10.54 -17.02
C LEU A 73 -4.96 -11.05 -16.79
N ILE A 74 -4.41 -10.77 -15.61
CA ILE A 74 -3.03 -11.21 -15.26
C ILE A 74 -2.98 -12.59 -14.61
N GLY A 75 -4.10 -13.32 -14.57
CA GLY A 75 -4.17 -14.71 -14.09
C GLY A 75 -3.99 -14.86 -12.58
N ILE A 76 -4.15 -13.79 -11.80
CA ILE A 76 -4.04 -13.84 -10.34
C ILE A 76 -5.42 -14.07 -9.74
N SER A 77 -5.54 -15.19 -9.01
CA SER A 77 -6.69 -15.45 -8.15
C SER A 77 -6.66 -14.52 -6.94
N GLU A 78 -7.82 -14.11 -6.42
CA GLU A 78 -7.98 -13.24 -5.24
C GLU A 78 -7.48 -13.93 -3.93
N THR A 79 -6.29 -14.48 -3.91
CA THR A 79 -5.68 -14.96 -2.67
C THR A 79 -5.03 -13.78 -1.97
N LEU A 80 -5.60 -13.36 -0.84
CA LEU A 80 -4.97 -12.38 0.05
C LEU A 80 -3.60 -12.92 0.46
N PRO A 81 -2.53 -12.12 0.37
CA PRO A 81 -1.21 -12.55 0.82
C PRO A 81 -1.25 -12.93 2.30
N ALA A 82 -0.55 -14.00 2.67
CA ALA A 82 -0.43 -14.42 4.05
C ALA A 82 0.22 -13.29 4.86
N LYS A 83 -0.51 -12.77 5.87
CA LYS A 83 0.00 -11.71 6.75
C LYS A 83 0.79 -12.33 7.90
N THR A 84 1.98 -11.82 8.17
CA THR A 84 2.75 -12.15 9.36
C THR A 84 2.72 -10.97 10.33
N VAL A 85 2.00 -11.11 11.44
CA VAL A 85 1.90 -10.08 12.48
C VAL A 85 3.26 -9.89 13.15
N VAL A 86 3.69 -8.64 13.26
CA VAL A 86 4.95 -8.24 13.91
C VAL A 86 4.68 -7.59 15.27
N GLY A 87 3.61 -6.81 15.38
CA GLY A 87 3.24 -6.16 16.63
C GLY A 87 1.85 -5.56 16.56
N SER A 88 1.27 -5.34 17.73
CA SER A 88 -0.02 -4.67 17.90
C SER A 88 -0.01 -3.75 19.11
N SER A 89 -0.83 -2.71 19.08
CA SER A 89 -1.02 -1.79 20.20
C SER A 89 -2.41 -1.16 20.15
N TYR A 90 -2.83 -0.53 21.22
CA TYR A 90 -4.09 0.20 21.27
C TYR A 90 -3.94 1.59 20.61
N VAL A 91 -5.02 2.08 20.02
CA VAL A 91 -5.11 3.47 19.59
C VAL A 91 -5.35 4.33 20.83
N PRO A 92 -4.60 5.43 21.02
CA PRO A 92 -4.82 6.33 22.17
C PRO A 92 -6.25 6.85 22.22
N GLY A 93 -6.81 6.93 23.41
CA GLY A 93 -8.17 7.45 23.61
C GLY A 93 -8.35 8.85 22.99
N GLY A 94 -9.46 9.05 22.29
CA GLY A 94 -9.77 10.29 21.58
C GLY A 94 -9.32 10.35 20.11
N LEU A 95 -8.65 9.31 19.61
CA LEU A 95 -8.33 9.15 18.20
C LEU A 95 -9.21 8.07 17.56
N ASP A 96 -9.78 8.37 16.41
CA ASP A 96 -10.43 7.40 15.54
C ASP A 96 -9.50 6.98 14.38
N ALA A 97 -9.86 5.91 13.69
CA ALA A 97 -9.08 5.37 12.57
C ALA A 97 -8.87 6.40 11.43
N ALA A 98 -9.84 7.28 11.18
CA ALA A 98 -9.74 8.31 10.15
C ALA A 98 -8.75 9.41 10.55
N SER A 99 -8.77 9.85 11.79
CA SER A 99 -7.80 10.81 12.35
C SER A 99 -6.37 10.24 12.30
N VAL A 100 -6.18 8.98 12.69
CA VAL A 100 -4.88 8.30 12.61
C VAL A 100 -4.42 8.17 11.16
N ALA A 101 -5.30 7.76 10.26
CA ALA A 101 -4.98 7.67 8.84
C ALA A 101 -4.52 9.03 8.29
N SER A 102 -5.23 10.10 8.65
CA SER A 102 -4.89 11.47 8.24
C SER A 102 -3.50 11.89 8.75
N MET A 103 -3.16 11.52 9.99
CA MET A 103 -1.85 11.80 10.59
C MET A 103 -0.70 11.06 9.92
N LEU A 104 -0.92 9.84 9.43
CA LEU A 104 0.11 8.94 8.91
C LEU A 104 0.16 8.90 7.38
N LYS A 105 -0.93 9.25 6.71
CA LYS A 105 -1.07 9.21 5.25
C LYS A 105 0.00 10.07 4.57
N GLY A 106 0.69 9.45 3.61
CA GLY A 106 1.75 10.12 2.86
C GLY A 106 3.07 10.28 3.61
N LYS A 107 3.14 9.98 4.90
CA LYS A 107 4.40 10.09 5.66
C LYS A 107 5.39 9.01 5.25
N TRP A 108 6.66 9.39 5.24
CA TRP A 108 7.79 8.50 5.07
C TRP A 108 8.40 8.21 6.43
N PHE A 109 8.72 6.94 6.62
CA PHE A 109 9.49 6.49 7.76
C PHE A 109 10.86 6.01 7.28
N SER A 110 11.88 6.05 8.11
CA SER A 110 13.26 5.71 7.73
C SER A 110 13.33 4.43 6.89
N GLY A 111 13.66 4.55 5.60
CA GLY A 111 13.75 3.45 4.64
C GLY A 111 12.42 2.87 4.17
N MET A 112 11.29 3.50 4.51
CA MET A 112 9.96 3.06 4.08
C MET A 112 9.20 4.20 3.42
N ARG A 113 8.69 3.94 2.23
CA ARG A 113 7.88 4.86 1.43
C ARG A 113 6.40 4.54 1.56
N TRP A 114 5.59 5.58 1.64
CA TRP A 114 4.15 5.45 1.55
C TRP A 114 3.73 4.80 0.23
N LEU A 115 2.95 3.72 0.30
CA LEU A 115 2.44 3.01 -0.86
C LEU A 115 0.98 3.37 -1.14
N GLY A 116 0.10 3.27 -0.12
CA GLY A 116 -1.31 3.53 -0.29
C GLY A 116 -2.15 3.14 0.94
N SER A 117 -3.46 3.24 0.79
CA SER A 117 -4.42 2.85 1.82
C SER A 117 -5.62 2.14 1.22
N SER A 118 -6.27 1.30 2.01
CA SER A 118 -7.55 0.67 1.68
C SER A 118 -8.52 0.77 2.86
N PRO A 119 -9.79 1.15 2.62
CA PRO A 119 -10.80 1.06 3.66
C PRO A 119 -11.05 -0.42 4.00
N THR A 120 -11.29 -0.69 5.27
CA THR A 120 -11.74 -2.00 5.76
C THR A 120 -13.15 -1.84 6.35
N ARG A 121 -13.79 -2.96 6.73
CA ARG A 121 -15.12 -2.91 7.34
C ARG A 121 -15.15 -2.07 8.63
N ASP A 122 -14.09 -2.20 9.44
CA ASP A 122 -14.06 -1.65 10.80
C ASP A 122 -12.96 -0.58 10.97
N GLY A 123 -12.35 -0.12 9.86
CA GLY A 123 -11.28 0.86 9.93
C GLY A 123 -10.54 1.10 8.62
N ILE A 124 -9.22 1.11 8.66
CA ILE A 124 -8.38 1.41 7.51
C ILE A 124 -7.05 0.66 7.55
N ASP A 125 -6.62 0.18 6.41
CA ASP A 125 -5.27 -0.33 6.17
C ASP A 125 -4.39 0.75 5.55
N LEU A 126 -3.22 0.94 6.10
CA LEU A 126 -2.17 1.80 5.55
C LEU A 126 -0.99 0.93 5.15
N LYS A 127 -0.37 1.20 4.00
CA LYS A 127 0.71 0.37 3.47
C LYS A 127 1.95 1.18 3.14
N TRP A 128 3.08 0.59 3.46
CA TRP A 128 4.41 1.09 3.15
C TRP A 128 5.25 0.01 2.46
N VAL A 129 6.24 0.46 1.71
CA VAL A 129 7.22 -0.40 1.05
C VAL A 129 8.62 0.17 1.25
N THR A 130 9.61 -0.70 1.39
CA THR A 130 11.03 -0.29 1.45
C THR A 130 11.48 0.41 0.18
N ASP A 131 12.58 1.16 0.25
CA ASP A 131 13.10 1.94 -0.87
C ASP A 131 13.49 1.07 -2.07
N ASP A 132 13.93 -0.17 -1.84
CA ASP A 132 14.19 -1.18 -2.86
C ASP A 132 12.91 -1.87 -3.40
N GLY A 133 11.77 -1.68 -2.74
CA GLY A 133 10.49 -2.26 -3.14
C GLY A 133 10.26 -3.70 -2.67
N GLU A 134 11.18 -4.31 -1.93
CA GLU A 134 11.17 -5.74 -1.61
C GLU A 134 10.29 -6.09 -0.42
N VAL A 135 10.27 -5.24 0.62
CA VAL A 135 9.48 -5.50 1.83
C VAL A 135 8.27 -4.60 1.89
N GLN A 136 7.08 -5.20 1.97
CA GLN A 136 5.83 -4.48 2.16
C GLN A 136 5.28 -4.70 3.55
N VAL A 137 4.91 -3.61 4.21
CA VAL A 137 4.34 -3.60 5.54
C VAL A 137 2.95 -2.96 5.50
N GLN A 138 1.99 -3.62 6.13
CA GLN A 138 0.64 -3.12 6.34
C GLN A 138 0.46 -2.75 7.80
N VAL A 139 -0.23 -1.65 8.03
CA VAL A 139 -0.72 -1.25 9.34
C VAL A 139 -2.23 -1.17 9.27
N GLN A 140 -2.89 -2.08 9.92
CA GLN A 140 -4.34 -2.12 10.02
C GLN A 140 -4.77 -1.37 11.28
N PHE A 141 -5.61 -0.38 11.12
CA PHE A 141 -6.28 0.33 12.21
C PHE A 141 -7.73 -0.11 12.26
N ASP A 142 -8.18 -0.52 13.43
CA ASP A 142 -9.58 -0.57 13.80
C ASP A 142 -9.90 0.53 14.84
N ASN A 143 -11.13 0.57 15.36
CA ASN A 143 -11.55 1.63 16.26
C ASN A 143 -10.79 1.66 17.60
N SER A 144 -10.12 0.61 18.00
CA SER A 144 -9.51 0.46 19.33
C SER A 144 -8.05 0.06 19.32
N LYS A 145 -7.57 -0.56 18.25
CA LYS A 145 -6.21 -1.07 18.13
C LYS A 145 -5.64 -0.88 16.75
N PHE A 146 -4.33 -1.03 16.65
CA PHE A 146 -3.68 -1.20 15.36
C PHE A 146 -2.71 -2.40 15.39
N GLU A 147 -2.51 -2.97 14.24
CA GLU A 147 -1.66 -4.13 14.01
C GLU A 147 -0.71 -3.86 12.86
N VAL A 148 0.56 -4.18 13.04
CA VAL A 148 1.59 -4.08 12.00
C VAL A 148 1.92 -5.49 11.51
N SER A 149 1.79 -5.69 10.22
CA SER A 149 1.99 -6.98 9.57
C SER A 149 2.89 -6.87 8.35
N LEU A 150 3.72 -7.88 8.12
CA LEU A 150 4.40 -8.11 6.85
C LEU A 150 3.44 -8.70 5.85
N ILE A 151 3.41 -8.17 4.63
CA ILE A 151 2.56 -8.67 3.53
C ILE A 151 3.39 -9.36 2.47
N SER A 152 4.58 -8.81 2.15
CA SER A 152 5.48 -9.36 1.15
C SER A 152 6.92 -9.08 1.53
N PHE A 153 7.77 -10.10 1.37
CA PHE A 153 9.22 -10.00 1.54
C PHE A 153 9.91 -11.22 0.91
N PRO A 154 11.18 -11.12 0.49
CA PRO A 154 11.95 -12.25 -0.01
C PRO A 154 12.12 -13.33 1.07
N PRO A 155 11.96 -14.62 0.75
CA PRO A 155 12.03 -15.71 1.73
C PRO A 155 13.33 -15.76 2.54
N ASN A 156 14.44 -15.34 1.95
CA ASN A 156 15.76 -15.30 2.58
C ASN A 156 16.01 -14.04 3.44
N GLU A 157 15.07 -13.09 3.46
CA GLU A 157 15.20 -11.80 4.15
C GLU A 157 14.23 -11.61 5.31
N GLN A 158 13.73 -12.70 5.88
CA GLN A 158 12.74 -12.65 6.97
C GLN A 158 13.22 -11.82 8.17
N GLY A 159 14.49 -11.92 8.55
CA GLY A 159 15.10 -11.12 9.63
C GLY A 159 15.02 -9.63 9.33
N ARG A 160 15.54 -9.21 8.16
CA ARG A 160 15.49 -7.82 7.70
C ARG A 160 14.05 -7.29 7.61
N ALA A 161 13.14 -8.08 7.06
CA ALA A 161 11.74 -7.70 6.94
C ALA A 161 11.11 -7.44 8.31
N ARG A 162 11.38 -8.32 9.29
CA ARG A 162 10.89 -8.15 10.66
C ARG A 162 11.47 -6.91 11.34
N ASP A 163 12.77 -6.63 11.16
CA ASP A 163 13.41 -5.42 11.71
C ASP A 163 12.82 -4.14 11.13
N VAL A 164 12.55 -4.11 9.81
CA VAL A 164 11.91 -2.98 9.14
C VAL A 164 10.50 -2.75 9.70
N ALA A 165 9.70 -3.79 9.79
CA ALA A 165 8.34 -3.68 10.33
C ALA A 165 8.31 -3.29 11.81
N THR A 166 9.26 -3.79 12.62
CA THR A 166 9.40 -3.40 14.03
C THR A 166 9.76 -1.92 14.17
N ARG A 167 10.68 -1.41 13.36
CA ARG A 167 11.01 0.02 13.35
C ARG A 167 9.82 0.88 12.97
N LEU A 168 9.03 0.46 11.98
CA LEU A 168 7.79 1.15 11.61
C LEU A 168 6.79 1.13 12.77
N PHE A 169 6.58 -0.01 13.43
CA PHE A 169 5.73 -0.14 14.60
C PHE A 169 6.11 0.86 15.70
N VAL A 170 7.40 0.89 16.09
CA VAL A 170 7.89 1.82 17.12
C VAL A 170 7.68 3.29 16.71
N LYS A 171 7.91 3.62 15.44
CA LYS A 171 7.68 4.99 14.93
C LYS A 171 6.22 5.39 14.97
N ILE A 172 5.31 4.48 14.64
CA ILE A 172 3.86 4.73 14.72
C ILE A 172 3.43 4.91 16.16
N VAL A 173 3.85 4.02 17.07
CA VAL A 173 3.60 4.17 18.51
C VAL A 173 4.04 5.55 18.98
N ASN A 174 5.28 5.92 18.72
CA ASN A 174 5.80 7.23 19.11
C ASN A 174 4.98 8.39 18.52
N THR A 175 4.56 8.28 17.25
CA THR A 175 3.75 9.32 16.59
C THR A 175 2.37 9.47 17.22
N LEU A 176 1.75 8.36 17.64
CA LEU A 176 0.41 8.36 18.21
C LEU A 176 0.40 8.78 19.70
N TYR A 177 1.45 8.45 20.43
CA TYR A 177 1.53 8.70 21.88
C TYR A 177 2.35 9.95 22.23
N GLN A 178 3.04 10.60 21.26
CA GLN A 178 3.58 11.92 21.49
C GLN A 178 2.41 12.90 21.65
N LYS A 179 2.21 13.43 22.88
CA LYS A 179 1.28 14.54 23.11
C LYS A 179 1.63 15.66 22.12
N PRO A 180 0.67 16.21 21.38
CA PRO A 180 0.91 17.49 20.74
C PRO A 180 1.32 18.44 21.86
N GLY A 181 2.54 18.97 21.78
CA GLY A 181 2.96 20.02 22.69
C GLY A 181 1.93 21.16 22.64
N PRO A 182 1.73 21.93 23.74
CA PRO A 182 0.82 23.03 23.69
C PRO A 182 1.23 23.93 22.53
N PHE A 183 0.28 24.18 21.63
CA PHE A 183 0.47 25.15 20.55
C PHE A 183 0.70 26.49 21.21
N ASN A 184 1.93 27.00 21.15
CA ASN A 184 2.24 28.41 21.38
C ASN A 184 1.99 29.20 20.10
#